data_79e7046fb69a832812ad8cc30ed9d4b6
#
_entry.id   79e7046fb69a832812ad8cc30ed9d4b6
#
_cell.length_a   1.000
_cell.length_b   1.000
_cell.length_c   1.000
_cell.angle_alpha   90.00
_cell.angle_beta   90.00
_cell.angle_gamma   90.00
#
_symmetry.space_group_name_H-M   'P 1'
#
loop_
_entity.id
_entity.type
_entity.pdbx_description
1 polymer ?
#
loop_
_entity_poly.entity_id
_entity_poly.type
_entity_poly.pdbx_seq_one_letter_code
_entity_poly.pdbx_strand_id
1 'polypeptide(L)'
;MTITPPTYSDAPNVSWLDRRGFLLAAGAAGMATGAGLAAAYAQAVAAPDYTLRIAPLRLELAPDKVIDTFGYNGTVPGPLIRVREGRQVSIDIRNDTDIDDIIHWHGLYVPSMSDGAMEEGSPMVERGGVRRYTFTAKPAGTRWYHSHNMAGTDLRRSLYSGMYGFLMIDPANNPGRYDQEIFLAAHHWEPRWVSMQDIRQGPPPDNGLEVLYASASLNDKMLGHGEPIRVREGQRVLFRLLNASPTQNVTLTLAGHRMTVVALDGNPVPTRQTIDSVFLAPAERADVIVEMNRPGAWILGSASDDDRRMGLGAVVEYANASGEPQWTAPANTVWNYTIFGDQRAVQAPDQRIELLFEKVPGGRGGYNRWTINGKSWPDTRQLITTEQGKRYRLALTNKSGDNHPVHLHRHTFEVTKVGDKSTAGVMKDTINMTRFSTVEIDFLADDPGPSLLHCHHQDHQDEGFMGLVTYL
;
A
#
# COMPACT_ATOMS: atom_id res chain seq x y z
N MET A 1 44.41 0.76 45.50
CA MET A 1 44.96 -0.18 44.52
C MET A 1 44.62 0.36 43.13
N THR A 2 45.60 0.98 42.54
CA THR A 2 45.55 1.64 41.21
C THR A 2 45.97 0.58 40.18
N ILE A 3 45.09 0.34 39.19
CA ILE A 3 45.39 -0.57 38.08
C ILE A 3 45.73 0.29 36.87
N THR A 4 46.99 0.16 36.40
CA THR A 4 47.55 0.75 35.19
C THR A 4 47.12 -0.05 33.94
N PRO A 5 46.83 0.57 32.80
CA PRO A 5 46.53 -0.16 31.55
C PRO A 5 47.84 -0.59 30.84
N PRO A 6 47.79 -1.65 30.01
CA PRO A 6 48.98 -2.17 29.31
C PRO A 6 49.36 -1.30 28.10
N THR A 7 50.65 -1.13 27.91
CA THR A 7 51.29 -0.47 26.76
C THR A 7 51.33 -1.42 25.56
N TYR A 8 50.86 -0.95 24.42
CA TYR A 8 51.04 -1.59 23.11
C TYR A 8 52.37 -1.06 22.48
N SER A 9 53.29 -1.94 22.17
CA SER A 9 54.47 -1.67 21.35
C SER A 9 54.36 -2.45 20.05
N ASP A 10 54.87 -1.80 18.97
CA ASP A 10 55.30 -2.35 17.68
C ASP A 10 54.23 -2.39 16.56
N ALA A 11 54.13 -1.26 15.84
CA ALA A 11 53.72 -1.20 14.46
C ALA A 11 54.93 -0.88 13.54
N PRO A 12 55.08 -1.49 12.37
CA PRO A 12 56.22 -1.28 11.50
C PRO A 12 56.22 0.11 10.86
N ASN A 13 57.39 0.73 10.81
CA ASN A 13 57.67 2.01 10.15
C ASN A 13 57.33 1.96 8.66
N VAL A 14 56.26 2.66 8.23
CA VAL A 14 56.03 3.00 6.83
C VAL A 14 56.61 4.40 6.59
N SER A 15 57.65 4.48 5.78
CA SER A 15 58.32 5.72 5.39
C SER A 15 57.34 6.58 4.56
N TRP A 16 56.96 7.75 5.08
CA TRP A 16 56.20 8.75 4.37
C TRP A 16 57.10 9.42 3.30
N LEU A 17 56.70 9.34 2.05
CA LEU A 17 57.27 10.19 0.98
C LEU A 17 56.96 11.66 1.31
N ASP A 18 57.96 12.51 1.27
CA ASP A 18 57.78 13.93 1.55
C ASP A 18 56.97 14.63 0.45
N ARG A 19 56.37 15.77 0.76
CA ARG A 19 55.54 16.55 -0.17
C ARG A 19 56.26 16.97 -1.47
N ARG A 20 57.57 16.99 -1.51
CA ARG A 20 58.36 17.31 -2.71
C ARG A 20 58.54 16.12 -3.63
N GLY A 21 58.68 14.89 -3.09
CA GLY A 21 58.69 13.66 -3.88
C GLY A 21 57.37 13.39 -4.60
N PHE A 22 56.25 13.73 -3.94
CA PHE A 22 54.91 13.59 -4.55
C PHE A 22 54.69 14.56 -5.72
N LEU A 23 55.20 15.81 -5.63
CA LEU A 23 55.01 16.81 -6.69
C LEU A 23 55.94 16.61 -7.90
N LEU A 24 57.07 15.94 -7.74
CA LEU A 24 58.00 15.61 -8.84
C LEU A 24 57.58 14.35 -9.62
N ALA A 25 56.87 13.40 -8.97
CA ALA A 25 56.29 12.25 -9.67
C ALA A 25 55.03 12.61 -10.46
N ALA A 26 54.31 13.66 -10.05
CA ALA A 26 53.11 14.14 -10.74
C ALA A 26 53.41 15.02 -11.99
N GLY A 27 54.65 15.56 -12.12
CA GLY A 27 55.03 16.45 -13.21
C GLY A 27 55.48 15.80 -14.52
N ALA A 28 55.84 14.52 -14.53
CA ALA A 28 56.35 13.83 -15.73
C ALA A 28 55.32 12.94 -16.45
N ALA A 29 54.12 12.73 -15.87
CA ALA A 29 53.02 11.96 -16.49
C ALA A 29 51.89 12.86 -17.02
N GLY A 30 52.08 14.16 -17.04
CA GLY A 30 51.02 15.18 -17.14
C GLY A 30 50.64 15.68 -18.52
N MET A 31 51.14 15.12 -19.63
CA MET A 31 50.78 15.65 -20.96
C MET A 31 50.23 14.63 -21.98
N ALA A 32 49.94 13.41 -21.60
CA ALA A 32 49.36 12.43 -22.55
C ALA A 32 48.04 11.77 -22.11
N THR A 33 47.45 12.13 -20.95
CA THR A 33 46.23 11.45 -20.45
C THR A 33 45.16 12.38 -19.88
N GLY A 34 45.27 13.68 -20.07
CA GLY A 34 44.28 14.66 -19.56
C GLY A 34 42.88 14.56 -20.17
N ALA A 35 42.71 13.91 -21.31
CA ALA A 35 41.41 13.74 -21.96
C ALA A 35 40.72 12.38 -21.65
N GLY A 36 41.47 11.41 -21.15
CA GLY A 36 40.95 10.06 -20.89
C GLY A 36 40.42 9.82 -19.45
N LEU A 37 40.90 10.57 -18.47
CA LEU A 37 40.54 10.37 -17.06
C LEU A 37 39.30 11.17 -16.66
N ALA A 38 38.98 12.29 -17.35
CA ALA A 38 37.72 13.01 -17.15
C ALA A 38 36.51 12.27 -17.76
N ALA A 39 36.71 11.42 -18.75
CA ALA A 39 35.67 10.60 -19.35
C ALA A 39 35.34 9.32 -18.52
N ALA A 40 36.22 8.89 -17.64
CA ALA A 40 36.01 7.69 -16.83
C ALA A 40 35.25 7.95 -15.53
N TYR A 41 35.04 9.21 -15.13
CA TYR A 41 34.31 9.58 -13.91
C TYR A 41 32.89 10.09 -14.15
N ALA A 42 32.51 10.34 -15.38
CA ALA A 42 31.12 10.56 -15.76
C ALA A 42 30.56 9.27 -16.37
N GLN A 43 30.51 8.21 -15.59
CA GLN A 43 29.56 7.17 -15.88
C GLN A 43 28.20 7.85 -15.74
N ALA A 44 27.62 8.26 -16.87
CA ALA A 44 26.32 8.93 -16.91
C ALA A 44 25.36 8.04 -16.10
N VAL A 45 24.92 8.52 -14.96
CA VAL A 45 23.90 7.83 -14.18
C VAL A 45 22.75 7.58 -15.16
N ALA A 46 22.47 6.32 -15.47
CA ALA A 46 21.43 5.97 -16.42
C ALA A 46 20.13 6.69 -16.05
N ALA A 47 19.42 7.21 -17.04
CA ALA A 47 18.13 7.83 -16.82
C ALA A 47 17.21 6.81 -16.10
N PRO A 48 16.36 7.26 -15.15
CA PRO A 48 15.41 6.38 -14.50
C PRO A 48 14.36 5.90 -15.51
N ASP A 49 13.78 4.73 -15.28
CA ASP A 49 12.64 4.24 -16.07
C ASP A 49 11.40 5.13 -15.82
N TYR A 50 11.25 5.63 -14.58
CA TYR A 50 10.16 6.53 -14.18
C TYR A 50 10.68 7.66 -13.28
N THR A 51 9.96 8.78 -13.29
CA THR A 51 10.15 9.87 -12.33
C THR A 51 8.81 10.25 -11.74
N LEU A 52 8.72 10.21 -10.41
CA LEU A 52 7.57 10.66 -9.65
C LEU A 52 7.95 11.95 -8.90
N ARG A 53 7.21 13.01 -9.15
CA ARG A 53 7.38 14.30 -8.49
C ARG A 53 6.26 14.49 -7.46
N ILE A 54 6.62 14.59 -6.19
CA ILE A 54 5.69 14.95 -5.11
C ILE A 54 5.56 16.48 -5.10
N ALA A 55 4.34 16.98 -5.24
CA ALA A 55 4.07 18.41 -5.23
C ALA A 55 2.65 18.72 -4.74
N PRO A 56 2.41 19.97 -4.27
CA PRO A 56 1.06 20.46 -4.02
C PRO A 56 0.21 20.38 -5.30
N LEU A 57 -1.05 20.04 -5.14
CA LEU A 57 -2.01 19.86 -6.21
C LEU A 57 -3.37 20.43 -5.81
N ARG A 58 -3.99 21.20 -6.72
CA ARG A 58 -5.41 21.53 -6.64
C ARG A 58 -6.18 20.50 -7.45
N LEU A 59 -6.96 19.68 -6.74
CA LEU A 59 -7.74 18.60 -7.33
C LEU A 59 -9.21 19.02 -7.46
N GLU A 60 -9.70 19.10 -8.67
CA GLU A 60 -11.10 19.33 -8.98
C GLU A 60 -11.84 18.00 -9.02
N LEU A 61 -12.59 17.68 -7.96
CA LEU A 61 -13.44 16.49 -7.87
C LEU A 61 -14.78 16.67 -8.61
N ALA A 62 -15.29 17.91 -8.59
CA ALA A 62 -16.48 18.38 -9.30
C ALA A 62 -16.33 19.89 -9.56
N PRO A 63 -17.12 20.52 -10.44
CA PRO A 63 -17.00 21.94 -10.78
C PRO A 63 -17.06 22.90 -9.58
N ASP A 64 -17.79 22.52 -8.54
CA ASP A 64 -17.95 23.26 -7.29
C ASP A 64 -17.15 22.67 -6.12
N LYS A 65 -16.32 21.64 -6.39
CA LYS A 65 -15.58 20.89 -5.38
C LYS A 65 -14.10 20.76 -5.76
N VAL A 66 -13.33 21.76 -5.32
CA VAL A 66 -11.88 21.80 -5.51
C VAL A 66 -11.20 21.67 -4.15
N ILE A 67 -10.26 20.75 -4.02
CA ILE A 67 -9.50 20.52 -2.80
C ILE A 67 -8.01 20.77 -3.03
N ASP A 68 -7.32 21.28 -2.01
CA ASP A 68 -5.87 21.37 -1.99
C ASP A 68 -5.29 20.12 -1.35
N THR A 69 -4.41 19.43 -2.06
CA THR A 69 -3.79 18.18 -1.64
C THR A 69 -2.35 18.08 -2.15
N PHE A 70 -1.74 16.93 -2.01
CA PHE A 70 -0.47 16.56 -2.65
C PHE A 70 -0.71 15.39 -3.59
N GLY A 71 0.11 15.27 -4.63
CA GLY A 71 0.00 14.17 -5.59
C GLY A 71 1.30 13.91 -6.31
N TYR A 72 1.35 12.83 -7.06
CA TYR A 72 2.48 12.49 -7.91
C TYR A 72 2.26 13.01 -9.33
N ASN A 73 3.21 13.79 -9.86
CA ASN A 73 3.19 14.36 -11.20
C ASN A 73 1.94 15.19 -11.52
N GLY A 74 1.29 15.77 -10.49
CA GLY A 74 0.12 16.63 -10.66
C GLY A 74 -1.18 15.89 -11.00
N THR A 75 -1.27 14.59 -10.73
CA THR A 75 -2.47 13.76 -10.95
C THR A 75 -2.82 12.93 -9.72
N VAL A 76 -4.07 12.50 -9.63
CA VAL A 76 -4.58 11.54 -8.66
C VAL A 76 -5.50 10.56 -9.40
N PRO A 77 -5.26 9.26 -9.33
CA PRO A 77 -4.02 8.63 -8.84
C PRO A 77 -2.79 9.15 -9.59
N GLY A 78 -1.62 9.01 -8.97
CA GLY A 78 -0.34 9.25 -9.64
C GLY A 78 -0.17 8.36 -10.88
N PRO A 79 0.88 8.58 -11.70
CA PRO A 79 1.08 7.83 -12.94
C PRO A 79 1.07 6.31 -12.74
N LEU A 80 0.42 5.58 -13.64
CA LEU A 80 0.54 4.13 -13.68
C LEU A 80 1.98 3.73 -14.01
N ILE A 81 2.63 3.06 -13.07
CA ILE A 81 3.91 2.39 -13.30
C ILE A 81 3.59 0.98 -13.81
N ARG A 82 4.11 0.61 -15.00
CA ARG A 82 3.86 -0.71 -15.57
C ARG A 82 5.17 -1.37 -15.99
N VAL A 83 5.48 -2.51 -15.41
CA VAL A 83 6.73 -3.24 -15.63
C VAL A 83 6.47 -4.74 -15.76
N ARG A 84 7.42 -5.47 -16.39
CA ARG A 84 7.36 -6.95 -16.42
C ARG A 84 7.95 -7.54 -15.15
N GLU A 85 7.36 -8.64 -14.70
CA GLU A 85 7.91 -9.44 -13.61
C GLU A 85 9.35 -9.87 -13.89
N GLY A 86 10.19 -9.76 -12.87
CA GLY A 86 11.61 -10.09 -12.93
C GLY A 86 12.50 -9.02 -13.58
N ARG A 87 11.92 -7.95 -14.15
CA ARG A 87 12.69 -6.82 -14.68
C ARG A 87 13.17 -5.90 -13.55
N GLN A 88 14.42 -5.50 -13.60
CA GLN A 88 14.89 -4.39 -12.77
C GLN A 88 14.27 -3.08 -13.25
N VAL A 89 13.80 -2.29 -12.33
CA VAL A 89 13.24 -0.95 -12.56
C VAL A 89 13.93 0.07 -11.68
N SER A 90 14.16 1.26 -12.23
CA SER A 90 14.70 2.41 -11.50
C SER A 90 13.71 3.57 -11.55
N ILE A 91 13.42 4.13 -10.36
CA ILE A 91 12.41 5.17 -10.18
C ILE A 91 13.03 6.31 -9.36
N ASP A 92 13.04 7.50 -9.92
CA ASP A 92 13.44 8.71 -9.20
C ASP A 92 12.20 9.34 -8.54
N ILE A 93 12.28 9.56 -7.24
CA ILE A 93 11.30 10.31 -6.48
C ILE A 93 11.89 11.69 -6.22
N ARG A 94 11.23 12.72 -6.73
CA ARG A 94 11.57 14.11 -6.50
C ARG A 94 10.56 14.74 -5.54
N ASN A 95 11.02 15.23 -4.43
CA ASN A 95 10.18 15.85 -3.41
C ASN A 95 10.24 17.38 -3.52
N ASP A 96 9.25 17.99 -4.14
CA ASP A 96 9.11 19.44 -4.25
C ASP A 96 8.17 20.02 -3.18
N THR A 97 8.08 19.35 -2.02
CA THR A 97 7.32 19.85 -0.85
C THR A 97 8.25 20.43 0.21
N ASP A 98 7.66 20.95 1.28
CA ASP A 98 8.35 21.56 2.42
C ASP A 98 8.68 20.60 3.56
N ILE A 99 8.31 19.33 3.43
CA ILE A 99 8.61 18.26 4.40
C ILE A 99 9.26 17.08 3.71
N ASP A 100 10.00 16.30 4.49
CA ASP A 100 10.52 15.00 4.04
C ASP A 100 9.36 14.03 3.86
N ASP A 101 9.45 13.12 2.86
CA ASP A 101 8.45 12.10 2.59
C ASP A 101 9.12 10.77 2.28
N ILE A 102 8.36 9.71 2.26
CA ILE A 102 8.82 8.36 1.93
C ILE A 102 7.75 7.64 1.12
N ILE A 103 8.16 6.89 0.11
CA ILE A 103 7.24 6.15 -0.75
C ILE A 103 7.40 4.66 -0.52
N HIS A 104 6.29 4.00 -0.21
CA HIS A 104 6.22 2.55 -0.05
C HIS A 104 5.74 1.88 -1.34
N TRP A 105 6.40 0.76 -1.69
CA TRP A 105 6.07 -0.08 -2.84
C TRP A 105 5.22 -1.26 -2.39
N HIS A 106 3.95 -0.99 -2.15
CA HIS A 106 3.02 -1.90 -1.49
C HIS A 106 2.81 -3.22 -2.26
N GLY A 107 3.07 -4.32 -1.56
CA GLY A 107 2.90 -5.67 -2.08
C GLY A 107 4.07 -6.19 -2.92
N LEU A 108 5.23 -5.53 -2.88
CA LEU A 108 6.44 -5.95 -3.57
C LEU A 108 7.42 -6.66 -2.63
N TYR A 109 8.23 -7.56 -3.20
CA TYR A 109 9.39 -8.15 -2.53
C TYR A 109 10.63 -7.36 -2.92
N VAL A 110 11.00 -6.42 -2.07
CA VAL A 110 12.12 -5.49 -2.28
C VAL A 110 13.01 -5.44 -1.04
N PRO A 111 14.30 -5.10 -1.17
CA PRO A 111 15.15 -4.92 0.01
C PRO A 111 14.55 -3.89 0.97
N SER A 112 14.62 -4.12 2.30
CA SER A 112 14.04 -3.24 3.32
C SER A 112 14.48 -1.78 3.17
N MET A 113 15.74 -1.53 2.79
CA MET A 113 16.27 -0.20 2.50
C MET A 113 15.62 0.52 1.31
N SER A 114 14.85 -0.21 0.49
CA SER A 114 14.14 0.31 -0.68
C SER A 114 12.62 0.16 -0.57
N ASP A 115 12.13 -0.43 0.49
CA ASP A 115 10.70 -0.73 0.67
C ASP A 115 9.86 0.52 0.92
N GLY A 116 10.45 1.51 1.59
CA GLY A 116 9.78 2.77 1.84
C GLY A 116 9.07 2.85 3.18
N ALA A 117 9.62 2.20 4.20
CA ALA A 117 9.24 2.38 5.59
C ALA A 117 10.47 2.77 6.42
N MET A 118 10.39 3.87 7.18
CA MET A 118 11.50 4.31 8.05
C MET A 118 11.81 3.29 9.14
N GLU A 119 10.80 2.61 9.62
CA GLU A 119 10.88 1.56 10.63
C GLU A 119 11.76 0.39 10.18
N GLU A 120 11.81 0.14 8.88
CA GLU A 120 12.65 -0.88 8.23
C GLU A 120 14.06 -0.39 7.87
N GLY A 121 14.31 0.91 8.08
CA GLY A 121 15.58 1.56 7.76
C GLY A 121 15.61 2.23 6.37
N SER A 122 14.51 2.27 5.63
CA SER A 122 14.44 3.03 4.37
C SER A 122 14.64 4.53 4.65
N PRO A 123 15.57 5.21 3.97
CA PRO A 123 15.75 6.63 4.14
C PRO A 123 14.65 7.44 3.46
N MET A 124 14.32 8.59 4.06
CA MET A 124 13.37 9.56 3.50
C MET A 124 13.86 10.16 2.17
N VAL A 125 12.92 10.68 1.39
CA VAL A 125 13.19 11.62 0.31
C VAL A 125 13.12 13.01 0.92
N GLU A 126 14.28 13.63 1.12
CA GLU A 126 14.37 14.94 1.76
C GLU A 126 13.59 16.01 0.95
N ARG A 127 13.06 17.01 1.64
CA ARG A 127 12.42 18.19 1.01
C ARG A 127 13.39 18.83 0.01
N GLY A 128 12.91 19.10 -1.19
CA GLY A 128 13.71 19.63 -2.30
C GLY A 128 14.72 18.62 -2.87
N GLY A 129 14.76 17.39 -2.35
CA GLY A 129 15.69 16.35 -2.74
C GLY A 129 15.16 15.40 -3.82
N VAL A 130 16.06 14.53 -4.25
CA VAL A 130 15.76 13.43 -5.18
C VAL A 130 16.36 12.14 -4.65
N ARG A 131 15.57 11.06 -4.65
CA ARG A 131 16.03 9.74 -4.29
C ARG A 131 15.70 8.74 -5.39
N ARG A 132 16.68 7.92 -5.76
CA ARG A 132 16.49 6.80 -6.69
C ARG A 132 16.22 5.51 -5.92
N TYR A 133 15.12 4.85 -6.30
CA TYR A 133 14.81 3.48 -5.93
C TYR A 133 15.13 2.57 -7.11
N THR A 134 15.77 1.43 -6.82
CA THR A 134 16.07 0.41 -7.83
C THR A 134 15.79 -0.95 -7.24
N PHE A 135 14.92 -1.71 -7.88
CA PHE A 135 14.53 -3.05 -7.43
C PHE A 135 14.10 -3.93 -8.60
N THR A 136 14.07 -5.24 -8.37
CA THR A 136 13.48 -6.19 -9.32
C THR A 136 11.99 -6.29 -9.04
N ALA A 137 11.18 -6.01 -10.05
CA ALA A 137 9.71 -6.01 -9.95
C ALA A 137 9.19 -7.44 -9.73
N LYS A 138 8.69 -7.74 -8.54
CA LYS A 138 8.05 -9.01 -8.14
C LYS A 138 7.24 -8.84 -6.85
N PRO A 139 6.19 -9.64 -6.64
CA PRO A 139 5.58 -10.58 -7.58
C PRO A 139 4.65 -9.90 -8.57
N ALA A 140 4.26 -10.59 -9.65
CA ALA A 140 3.29 -10.10 -10.63
C ALA A 140 1.93 -9.77 -10.00
N GLY A 141 1.18 -8.87 -10.65
CA GLY A 141 -0.19 -8.51 -10.25
C GLY A 141 -0.40 -7.01 -10.05
N THR A 142 -1.57 -6.68 -9.57
CA THR A 142 -1.99 -5.31 -9.23
C THR A 142 -1.37 -4.90 -7.90
N ARG A 143 -0.31 -4.12 -7.97
CA ARG A 143 0.38 -3.50 -6.85
C ARG A 143 0.09 -2.01 -6.87
N TRP A 144 0.57 -1.29 -5.87
CA TRP A 144 0.41 0.15 -5.81
C TRP A 144 1.57 0.80 -5.05
N TYR A 145 1.66 2.10 -5.08
CA TYR A 145 2.63 2.87 -4.34
C TYR A 145 1.94 4.04 -3.64
N HIS A 146 2.43 4.42 -2.49
CA HIS A 146 1.85 5.51 -1.71
C HIS A 146 2.86 6.11 -0.73
N SER A 147 2.57 7.30 -0.22
CA SER A 147 3.32 7.86 0.90
C SER A 147 3.14 6.99 2.14
N HIS A 148 4.23 6.67 2.82
CA HIS A 148 4.24 5.92 4.07
C HIS A 148 4.71 6.79 5.24
N ASN A 149 4.59 8.09 5.09
CA ASN A 149 4.92 9.02 6.18
C ASN A 149 3.84 8.97 7.26
N MET A 150 4.19 9.29 8.48
CA MET A 150 3.23 9.50 9.54
C MET A 150 2.52 10.84 9.32
N ALA A 151 1.19 10.82 9.35
CA ALA A 151 0.38 12.03 9.23
C ALA A 151 0.23 12.75 10.59
N GLY A 152 0.21 11.98 11.68
CA GLY A 152 -0.02 12.49 13.01
C GLY A 152 -1.34 13.26 13.09
N THR A 153 -1.28 14.54 13.39
CA THR A 153 -2.46 15.41 13.44
C THR A 153 -2.76 16.14 12.12
N ASP A 154 -1.86 16.12 11.14
CA ASP A 154 -2.05 16.81 9.85
C ASP A 154 -2.74 15.90 8.82
N LEU A 155 -4.07 15.95 8.81
CA LEU A 155 -4.90 15.18 7.90
C LEU A 155 -4.80 15.61 6.41
N ARG A 156 -3.76 16.36 6.02
CA ARG A 156 -3.47 16.68 4.62
C ARG A 156 -2.28 15.91 4.07
N ARG A 157 -1.65 15.06 4.91
CA ARG A 157 -0.40 14.33 4.61
C ARG A 157 -0.64 12.84 4.48
N SER A 158 0.39 12.12 4.03
CA SER A 158 0.39 10.67 3.89
C SER A 158 -0.84 10.16 3.13
N LEU A 159 -1.50 9.12 3.61
CA LEU A 159 -2.67 8.53 2.95
C LEU A 159 -3.89 9.46 2.90
N TYR A 160 -3.95 10.53 3.72
CA TYR A 160 -5.04 11.52 3.60
C TYR A 160 -4.92 12.43 2.38
N SER A 161 -3.83 12.34 1.64
CA SER A 161 -3.56 13.10 0.41
C SER A 161 -3.73 12.24 -0.84
N GLY A 162 -3.53 12.84 -2.01
CA GLY A 162 -3.52 12.15 -3.30
C GLY A 162 -2.20 11.43 -3.63
N MET A 163 -1.33 11.21 -2.63
CA MET A 163 -0.01 10.58 -2.84
C MET A 163 -0.11 9.05 -2.93
N TYR A 164 -0.79 8.56 -3.94
CA TYR A 164 -0.89 7.14 -4.28
C TYR A 164 -1.02 6.93 -5.78
N GLY A 165 -0.67 5.73 -6.27
CA GLY A 165 -0.83 5.36 -7.66
C GLY A 165 -0.68 3.85 -7.88
N PHE A 166 -1.11 3.36 -9.03
CA PHE A 166 -0.99 1.95 -9.37
C PHE A 166 0.41 1.59 -9.85
N LEU A 167 0.87 0.41 -9.45
CA LEU A 167 2.05 -0.26 -9.96
C LEU A 167 1.61 -1.63 -10.49
N MET A 168 1.54 -1.78 -11.81
CA MET A 168 1.18 -3.05 -12.44
C MET A 168 2.43 -3.81 -12.80
N ILE A 169 2.58 -5.01 -12.26
CA ILE A 169 3.63 -5.94 -12.66
C ILE A 169 3.00 -7.00 -13.55
N ASP A 170 3.28 -6.88 -14.84
CA ASP A 170 2.80 -7.84 -15.83
C ASP A 170 3.47 -9.18 -15.61
N PRO A 171 2.71 -10.29 -15.47
CA PRO A 171 3.29 -11.61 -15.33
C PRO A 171 4.06 -12.03 -16.58
N ALA A 172 5.02 -12.93 -16.40
CA ALA A 172 5.83 -13.46 -17.49
C ALA A 172 4.95 -14.13 -18.56
N ASN A 173 3.87 -14.78 -18.14
CA ASN A 173 2.86 -15.40 -19.00
C ASN A 173 1.55 -14.63 -18.84
N ASN A 174 0.95 -14.20 -19.96
CA ASN A 174 -0.30 -13.43 -19.92
C ASN A 174 -1.46 -14.29 -19.36
N PRO A 175 -2.03 -13.95 -18.20
CA PRO A 175 -2.95 -14.83 -17.48
C PRO A 175 -4.42 -14.70 -17.88
N GLY A 176 -4.80 -13.79 -18.80
CA GLY A 176 -6.21 -13.53 -19.00
C GLY A 176 -6.58 -13.07 -20.40
N ARG A 177 -7.80 -13.47 -20.82
CA ARG A 177 -8.44 -12.91 -21.99
C ARG A 177 -9.47 -11.89 -21.52
N TYR A 178 -9.19 -10.61 -21.73
CA TYR A 178 -10.09 -9.49 -21.56
C TYR A 178 -9.89 -8.50 -22.71
N ASP A 179 -10.91 -7.72 -23.01
CA ASP A 179 -10.90 -6.80 -24.14
C ASP A 179 -10.45 -5.39 -23.71
N GLN A 180 -10.65 -5.07 -22.42
CA GLN A 180 -10.32 -3.77 -21.84
C GLN A 180 -9.86 -3.95 -20.39
N GLU A 181 -8.93 -3.09 -19.96
CA GLU A 181 -8.40 -3.04 -18.60
C GLU A 181 -8.59 -1.63 -18.03
N ILE A 182 -9.14 -1.53 -16.81
CA ILE A 182 -9.49 -0.26 -16.17
C ILE A 182 -9.02 -0.26 -14.73
N PHE A 183 -8.28 0.77 -14.35
CA PHE A 183 -7.76 0.96 -13.00
C PHE A 183 -8.62 1.99 -12.25
N LEU A 184 -9.16 1.60 -11.09
CA LEU A 184 -10.03 2.46 -10.28
C LEU A 184 -9.61 2.41 -8.82
N ALA A 185 -9.24 3.56 -8.28
CA ALA A 185 -8.92 3.74 -6.88
C ALA A 185 -10.03 4.51 -6.16
N ALA A 186 -10.60 3.92 -5.12
CA ALA A 186 -11.52 4.60 -4.22
C ALA A 186 -10.74 5.41 -3.20
N HIS A 187 -11.12 6.65 -2.98
CA HIS A 187 -10.51 7.50 -1.95
C HIS A 187 -11.54 8.44 -1.33
N HIS A 188 -11.33 8.72 -0.02
CA HIS A 188 -12.15 9.66 0.74
C HIS A 188 -11.36 10.93 1.04
N TRP A 189 -12.00 12.09 0.93
CA TRP A 189 -11.41 13.40 0.96
C TRP A 189 -11.98 14.30 2.05
N GLU A 190 -11.28 15.40 2.34
CA GLU A 190 -11.66 16.40 3.36
C GLU A 190 -11.82 15.74 4.73
N PRO A 191 -10.76 15.06 5.20
CA PRO A 191 -10.77 14.41 6.50
C PRO A 191 -10.85 15.42 7.63
N ARG A 192 -11.54 15.06 8.71
CA ARG A 192 -11.61 15.83 9.94
C ARG A 192 -11.66 14.94 11.16
N TRP A 193 -10.98 15.33 12.20
CA TRP A 193 -11.11 14.67 13.49
C TRP A 193 -12.48 14.92 14.11
N VAL A 194 -13.08 13.88 14.64
CA VAL A 194 -14.37 13.94 15.34
C VAL A 194 -14.29 13.10 16.60
N SER A 195 -14.81 13.67 17.71
CA SER A 195 -14.93 12.92 18.95
C SER A 195 -16.00 11.83 18.80
N MET A 196 -15.70 10.61 19.23
CA MET A 196 -16.69 9.53 19.26
C MET A 196 -17.87 9.83 20.18
N GLN A 197 -17.70 10.71 21.17
CA GLN A 197 -18.81 11.18 22.01
C GLN A 197 -19.82 12.01 21.23
N ASP A 198 -19.37 12.73 20.18
CA ASP A 198 -20.25 13.58 19.36
C ASP A 198 -21.00 12.78 18.31
N ILE A 199 -20.54 11.58 17.97
CA ILE A 199 -21.11 10.73 16.91
C ILE A 199 -22.10 9.71 17.47
N ARG A 200 -21.83 9.14 18.65
CA ARG A 200 -22.64 8.06 19.24
C ARG A 200 -23.65 8.62 20.25
N GLN A 201 -24.90 8.33 20.02
CA GLN A 201 -25.95 8.50 21.01
C GLN A 201 -25.86 7.36 22.03
N GLY A 202 -25.35 7.63 23.23
CA GLY A 202 -25.25 6.65 24.32
C GLY A 202 -24.01 6.81 25.19
N PRO A 203 -23.97 6.17 26.39
CA PRO A 203 -22.78 6.21 27.23
C PRO A 203 -21.60 5.54 26.51
N PRO A 204 -20.45 6.20 26.42
CA PRO A 204 -19.34 5.72 25.62
C PRO A 204 -18.60 4.58 26.31
N PRO A 205 -18.36 3.46 25.64
CA PRO A 205 -17.18 2.65 25.97
C PRO A 205 -15.89 3.22 25.35
N ASP A 206 -15.99 4.16 24.40
CA ASP A 206 -14.84 4.68 23.63
C ASP A 206 -14.84 6.21 23.56
N ASN A 207 -13.85 6.82 24.20
CA ASN A 207 -13.63 8.28 24.24
C ASN A 207 -12.55 8.74 23.25
N GLY A 208 -12.39 8.09 22.12
CA GLY A 208 -11.34 8.41 21.16
C GLY A 208 -11.76 9.41 20.09
N LEU A 209 -10.79 9.85 19.32
CA LEU A 209 -11.00 10.59 18.09
C LEU A 209 -11.02 9.60 16.91
N GLU A 210 -11.88 9.87 15.93
CA GLU A 210 -11.96 9.14 14.66
C GLU A 210 -11.92 10.13 13.50
N VAL A 211 -11.62 9.65 12.29
CA VAL A 211 -11.58 10.50 11.10
C VAL A 211 -12.83 10.30 10.27
N LEU A 212 -13.56 11.40 10.01
CA LEU A 212 -14.68 11.44 9.07
C LEU A 212 -14.30 12.24 7.82
N TYR A 213 -15.03 12.01 6.75
CA TYR A 213 -14.79 12.59 5.42
C TYR A 213 -16.04 13.31 4.92
N ALA A 214 -15.86 14.30 4.05
CA ALA A 214 -16.97 15.06 3.47
C ALA A 214 -17.21 14.73 1.99
N SER A 215 -16.24 14.15 1.30
CA SER A 215 -16.35 13.75 -0.10
C SER A 215 -15.56 12.48 -0.38
N ALA A 216 -15.86 11.84 -1.52
CA ALA A 216 -15.19 10.63 -1.98
C ALA A 216 -15.17 10.60 -3.51
N SER A 217 -14.23 9.85 -4.08
CA SER A 217 -14.11 9.72 -5.53
C SER A 217 -13.64 8.32 -5.95
N LEU A 218 -13.90 7.96 -7.19
CA LEU A 218 -13.14 6.95 -7.92
C LEU A 218 -12.14 7.67 -8.84
N ASN A 219 -10.86 7.42 -8.61
CA ASN A 219 -9.76 8.22 -9.17
C ASN A 219 -9.90 9.70 -8.78
N ASP A 220 -9.87 10.61 -9.76
CA ASP A 220 -9.86 12.06 -9.55
C ASP A 220 -11.23 12.74 -9.62
N LYS A 221 -12.32 12.00 -9.79
CA LYS A 221 -13.66 12.60 -9.97
C LYS A 221 -14.72 11.96 -9.10
N MET A 222 -15.64 12.79 -8.65
CA MET A 222 -16.87 12.37 -8.01
C MET A 222 -17.84 11.80 -9.05
N LEU A 223 -18.73 10.93 -8.59
CA LEU A 223 -19.80 10.34 -9.41
C LEU A 223 -20.58 11.42 -10.19
N GLY A 224 -20.67 11.22 -11.49
CA GLY A 224 -21.38 12.13 -12.40
C GLY A 224 -20.54 13.30 -12.91
N HIS A 225 -19.29 13.46 -12.49
CA HIS A 225 -18.40 14.56 -12.89
C HIS A 225 -17.18 14.12 -13.68
N GLY A 226 -16.92 12.82 -13.78
CA GLY A 226 -15.88 12.23 -14.64
C GLY A 226 -16.41 11.81 -16.01
N GLU A 227 -15.48 11.59 -16.96
CA GLU A 227 -15.85 10.97 -18.22
C GLU A 227 -16.35 9.54 -18.00
N PRO A 228 -17.46 9.14 -18.62
CA PRO A 228 -17.96 7.78 -18.52
C PRO A 228 -16.95 6.75 -19.02
N ILE A 229 -16.88 5.64 -18.34
CA ILE A 229 -16.13 4.46 -18.77
C ILE A 229 -16.90 3.83 -19.95
N ARG A 230 -16.33 3.95 -21.15
CA ARG A 230 -16.95 3.47 -22.38
C ARG A 230 -16.71 1.98 -22.58
N VAL A 231 -17.79 1.22 -22.78
CA VAL A 231 -17.75 -0.22 -23.02
C VAL A 231 -18.63 -0.61 -24.23
N ARG A 232 -18.47 -1.83 -24.73
CA ARG A 232 -19.32 -2.39 -25.78
C ARG A 232 -20.00 -3.67 -25.27
N GLU A 233 -21.19 -3.95 -25.77
CA GLU A 233 -21.85 -5.22 -25.52
C GLU A 233 -20.98 -6.39 -25.97
N GLY A 234 -20.92 -7.44 -25.14
CA GLY A 234 -20.11 -8.61 -25.35
C GLY A 234 -18.64 -8.50 -24.92
N GLN A 235 -18.16 -7.30 -24.55
CA GLN A 235 -16.79 -7.15 -24.03
C GLN A 235 -16.66 -7.80 -22.65
N ARG A 236 -15.44 -8.29 -22.39
CA ARG A 236 -14.95 -8.69 -21.08
C ARG A 236 -14.04 -7.59 -20.56
N VAL A 237 -14.49 -6.87 -19.55
CA VAL A 237 -13.73 -5.77 -18.96
C VAL A 237 -13.10 -6.22 -17.65
N LEU A 238 -11.78 -6.05 -17.53
CA LEU A 238 -11.05 -6.26 -16.30
C LEU A 238 -10.96 -4.93 -15.55
N PHE A 239 -11.64 -4.86 -14.41
CA PHE A 239 -11.47 -3.76 -13.46
C PHE A 239 -10.45 -4.15 -12.40
N ARG A 240 -9.45 -3.29 -12.20
CA ARG A 240 -8.48 -3.38 -11.13
C ARG A 240 -8.86 -2.36 -10.08
N LEU A 241 -9.46 -2.86 -9.02
CA LEU A 241 -10.04 -2.05 -7.95
C LEU A 241 -9.05 -1.94 -6.80
N LEU A 242 -8.80 -0.73 -6.32
CA LEU A 242 -7.99 -0.42 -5.15
C LEU A 242 -8.82 0.41 -4.17
N ASN A 243 -8.78 0.08 -2.91
CA ASN A 243 -9.19 1.00 -1.86
C ASN A 243 -7.96 1.75 -1.33
N ALA A 244 -7.75 2.97 -1.80
CA ALA A 244 -6.69 3.87 -1.35
C ALA A 244 -7.15 4.82 -0.23
N SER A 245 -8.35 4.63 0.33
CA SER A 245 -8.84 5.44 1.45
C SER A 245 -7.97 5.26 2.69
N PRO A 246 -7.72 6.32 3.46
CA PRO A 246 -6.88 6.24 4.65
C PRO A 246 -7.46 5.36 5.76
N THR A 247 -8.81 5.34 5.92
CA THR A 247 -9.46 4.64 7.04
C THR A 247 -10.81 4.01 6.68
N GLN A 248 -11.38 4.28 5.48
CA GLN A 248 -12.73 3.84 5.14
C GLN A 248 -12.76 2.55 4.34
N ASN A 249 -13.53 1.57 4.78
CA ASN A 249 -13.87 0.40 3.99
C ASN A 249 -14.87 0.76 2.90
N VAL A 250 -14.75 0.15 1.73
CA VAL A 250 -15.69 0.34 0.62
C VAL A 250 -16.25 -0.99 0.14
N THR A 251 -17.49 -0.98 -0.33
CA THR A 251 -18.09 -2.12 -1.04
C THR A 251 -18.50 -1.64 -2.42
N LEU A 252 -17.77 -2.06 -3.44
CA LEU A 252 -18.00 -1.62 -4.81
C LEU A 252 -18.88 -2.61 -5.58
N THR A 253 -19.76 -2.09 -6.43
CA THR A 253 -20.61 -2.85 -7.32
C THR A 253 -20.79 -2.12 -8.65
N LEU A 254 -20.93 -2.87 -9.74
CA LEU A 254 -21.44 -2.33 -11.00
C LEU A 254 -22.92 -2.70 -11.10
N ALA A 255 -23.79 -1.71 -10.97
CA ALA A 255 -25.25 -1.93 -10.99
C ALA A 255 -25.67 -2.76 -12.21
N GLY A 256 -26.56 -3.70 -11.99
CA GLY A 256 -27.08 -4.57 -13.06
C GLY A 256 -26.10 -5.63 -13.58
N HIS A 257 -24.87 -5.71 -13.10
CA HIS A 257 -23.84 -6.67 -13.55
C HIS A 257 -23.31 -7.50 -12.39
N ARG A 258 -22.73 -8.64 -12.74
CA ARG A 258 -22.01 -9.48 -11.78
C ARG A 258 -20.51 -9.42 -12.06
N MET A 259 -19.71 -9.50 -11.01
CA MET A 259 -18.27 -9.40 -11.04
C MET A 259 -17.62 -10.74 -10.72
N THR A 260 -16.77 -11.24 -11.61
CA THR A 260 -15.98 -12.46 -11.37
C THR A 260 -14.63 -12.06 -10.81
N VAL A 261 -14.39 -12.32 -9.53
CA VAL A 261 -13.10 -12.08 -8.88
C VAL A 261 -12.06 -13.05 -9.41
N VAL A 262 -10.97 -12.53 -9.95
CA VAL A 262 -9.86 -13.31 -10.52
C VAL A 262 -8.56 -13.20 -9.72
N ALA A 263 -8.39 -12.10 -8.96
CA ALA A 263 -7.26 -11.92 -8.06
C ALA A 263 -7.65 -11.07 -6.85
N LEU A 264 -6.97 -11.28 -5.72
CA LEU A 264 -7.00 -10.45 -4.53
C LEU A 264 -5.57 -10.01 -4.24
N ASP A 265 -5.39 -8.71 -3.90
CA ASP A 265 -4.09 -8.05 -3.70
C ASP A 265 -3.08 -8.41 -4.81
N GLY A 266 -3.58 -8.47 -6.07
CA GLY A 266 -2.80 -8.83 -7.24
C GLY A 266 -2.40 -10.30 -7.35
N ASN A 267 -2.82 -11.16 -6.42
CA ASN A 267 -2.54 -12.59 -6.45
C ASN A 267 -3.76 -13.36 -6.97
N PRO A 268 -3.60 -14.24 -7.99
CA PRO A 268 -4.71 -15.01 -8.51
C PRO A 268 -5.41 -15.85 -7.43
N VAL A 269 -6.75 -15.84 -7.42
CA VAL A 269 -7.51 -16.69 -6.49
C VAL A 269 -7.60 -18.12 -6.98
N PRO A 270 -7.46 -19.14 -6.11
CA PRO A 270 -7.65 -20.54 -6.47
C PRO A 270 -9.02 -20.82 -7.06
N THR A 271 -10.06 -20.28 -6.43
CA THR A 271 -11.45 -20.44 -6.86
C THR A 271 -12.04 -19.09 -7.23
N ARG A 272 -12.32 -18.89 -8.52
CA ARG A 272 -13.00 -17.69 -9.00
C ARG A 272 -14.45 -17.71 -8.53
N GLN A 273 -14.93 -16.59 -8.00
CA GLN A 273 -16.31 -16.40 -7.60
C GLN A 273 -16.94 -15.26 -8.39
N THR A 274 -18.18 -15.48 -8.84
CA THR A 274 -18.97 -14.43 -9.45
C THR A 274 -19.97 -13.92 -8.43
N ILE A 275 -19.81 -12.64 -8.05
CA ILE A 275 -20.50 -11.99 -6.94
C ILE A 275 -21.10 -10.66 -7.40
N ASP A 276 -21.99 -10.10 -6.60
CA ASP A 276 -22.69 -8.85 -6.93
C ASP A 276 -21.93 -7.61 -6.43
N SER A 277 -21.10 -7.76 -5.40
CA SER A 277 -20.29 -6.67 -4.85
C SER A 277 -18.97 -7.15 -4.29
N VAL A 278 -17.96 -6.28 -4.30
CA VAL A 278 -16.60 -6.53 -3.78
C VAL A 278 -16.35 -5.61 -2.59
N PHE A 279 -16.06 -6.20 -1.44
CA PHE A 279 -15.60 -5.46 -0.27
C PHE A 279 -14.08 -5.28 -0.35
N LEU A 280 -13.62 -4.06 -0.03
CA LEU A 280 -12.22 -3.70 0.07
C LEU A 280 -12.00 -2.84 1.32
N ALA A 281 -11.19 -3.31 2.24
CA ALA A 281 -10.63 -2.47 3.28
C ALA A 281 -9.47 -1.62 2.73
N PRO A 282 -9.03 -0.56 3.43
CA PRO A 282 -7.85 0.21 3.03
C PRO A 282 -6.67 -0.68 2.64
N ALA A 283 -6.04 -0.36 1.50
CA ALA A 283 -4.96 -1.09 0.83
C ALA A 283 -5.34 -2.37 0.11
N GLU A 284 -6.52 -2.94 0.32
CA GLU A 284 -6.91 -4.14 -0.42
C GLU A 284 -7.18 -3.81 -1.90
N ARG A 285 -6.83 -4.78 -2.76
CA ARG A 285 -7.09 -4.73 -4.20
C ARG A 285 -7.88 -5.97 -4.60
N ALA A 286 -8.76 -5.79 -5.59
CA ALA A 286 -9.41 -6.90 -6.27
C ALA A 286 -9.40 -6.68 -7.78
N ASP A 287 -9.01 -7.71 -8.51
CA ASP A 287 -9.14 -7.74 -9.95
C ASP A 287 -10.40 -8.52 -10.31
N VAL A 288 -11.32 -7.86 -11.02
CA VAL A 288 -12.61 -8.43 -11.37
C VAL A 288 -12.89 -8.35 -12.86
N ILE A 289 -13.37 -9.44 -13.44
CA ILE A 289 -13.86 -9.47 -14.82
C ILE A 289 -15.37 -9.33 -14.83
N VAL A 290 -15.86 -8.40 -15.64
CA VAL A 290 -17.28 -8.19 -15.89
C VAL A 290 -17.58 -8.46 -17.36
N GLU A 291 -18.56 -9.32 -17.61
CA GLU A 291 -19.14 -9.54 -18.94
C GLU A 291 -20.15 -8.41 -19.22
N MET A 292 -19.88 -7.58 -20.22
CA MET A 292 -20.74 -6.46 -20.60
C MET A 292 -21.91 -6.95 -21.44
N ASN A 293 -22.99 -7.38 -20.78
CA ASN A 293 -24.14 -8.05 -21.41
C ASN A 293 -25.49 -7.36 -21.14
N ARG A 294 -25.46 -6.13 -20.64
CA ARG A 294 -26.67 -5.33 -20.34
C ARG A 294 -26.50 -3.90 -20.85
N PRO A 295 -26.77 -3.65 -22.13
CA PRO A 295 -26.67 -2.32 -22.72
C PRO A 295 -27.41 -1.25 -21.93
N GLY A 296 -26.81 -0.06 -21.76
CA GLY A 296 -27.34 1.05 -20.96
C GLY A 296 -26.23 1.93 -20.41
N ALA A 297 -26.59 2.85 -19.52
CA ALA A 297 -25.68 3.57 -18.66
C ALA A 297 -25.89 3.10 -17.22
N TRP A 298 -24.82 2.77 -16.53
CA TRP A 298 -24.83 2.13 -15.22
C TRP A 298 -23.87 2.80 -14.26
N ILE A 299 -24.20 2.79 -12.97
CA ILE A 299 -23.30 3.28 -11.92
C ILE A 299 -22.43 2.12 -11.44
N LEU A 300 -21.10 2.28 -11.53
CA LEU A 300 -20.13 1.56 -10.77
C LEU A 300 -19.81 2.41 -9.54
N GLY A 301 -20.14 1.94 -8.33
CA GLY A 301 -19.96 2.75 -7.14
C GLY A 301 -20.12 1.97 -5.84
N SER A 302 -20.06 2.69 -4.71
CA SER A 302 -20.27 2.08 -3.40
C SER A 302 -21.68 1.54 -3.23
N ALA A 303 -21.80 0.38 -2.58
CA ALA A 303 -23.10 -0.14 -2.13
C ALA A 303 -23.75 0.76 -1.06
N SER A 304 -22.95 1.57 -0.34
CA SER A 304 -23.42 2.57 0.61
C SER A 304 -24.02 3.78 -0.12
N ASP A 305 -25.25 4.16 0.26
CA ASP A 305 -25.88 5.37 -0.25
C ASP A 305 -25.12 6.65 0.18
N ASP A 306 -24.56 6.63 1.40
CA ASP A 306 -23.79 7.75 1.93
C ASP A 306 -22.51 7.99 1.12
N ASP A 307 -21.76 6.94 0.83
CA ASP A 307 -20.54 7.06 0.01
C ASP A 307 -20.85 7.55 -1.40
N ARG A 308 -21.96 7.08 -2.01
CA ARG A 308 -22.35 7.56 -3.34
C ARG A 308 -22.79 9.03 -3.29
N ARG A 309 -23.46 9.47 -2.23
CA ARG A 309 -23.78 10.89 -2.01
C ARG A 309 -22.52 11.73 -1.81
N MET A 310 -21.47 11.17 -1.19
CA MET A 310 -20.16 11.80 -1.11
C MET A 310 -19.40 11.79 -2.44
N GLY A 311 -19.89 11.06 -3.46
CA GLY A 311 -19.31 11.03 -4.80
C GLY A 311 -18.56 9.74 -5.18
N LEU A 312 -18.59 8.67 -4.35
CA LEU A 312 -17.88 7.45 -4.64
C LEU A 312 -18.55 6.61 -5.73
N GLY A 313 -18.12 6.83 -6.97
CA GLY A 313 -18.60 6.10 -8.14
C GLY A 313 -18.15 6.68 -9.45
N ALA A 314 -18.43 5.96 -10.52
CA ALA A 314 -18.22 6.36 -11.92
C ALA A 314 -19.37 5.83 -12.78
N VAL A 315 -19.60 6.46 -13.93
CA VAL A 315 -20.59 5.99 -14.91
C VAL A 315 -19.90 5.01 -15.87
N VAL A 316 -20.51 3.85 -16.09
CA VAL A 316 -20.17 2.90 -17.14
C VAL A 316 -21.23 2.98 -18.23
N GLU A 317 -20.83 3.37 -19.44
CA GLU A 317 -21.75 3.62 -20.53
C GLU A 317 -21.44 2.73 -21.73
N TYR A 318 -22.44 2.02 -22.19
CA TYR A 318 -22.32 1.21 -23.39
C TYR A 318 -22.32 2.07 -24.65
N ALA A 319 -21.54 1.68 -25.63
CA ALA A 319 -21.58 2.30 -26.94
C ALA A 319 -23.00 2.24 -27.51
N ASN A 320 -23.46 3.36 -28.07
CA ASN A 320 -24.82 3.52 -28.61
C ASN A 320 -25.96 3.48 -27.56
N ALA A 321 -25.62 3.51 -26.27
CA ALA A 321 -26.60 3.72 -25.22
C ALA A 321 -26.59 5.21 -24.80
N SER A 322 -27.74 5.71 -24.41
CA SER A 322 -27.90 7.05 -23.87
C SER A 322 -28.97 7.02 -22.78
N GLY A 323 -28.90 7.92 -21.83
CA GLY A 323 -29.88 8.05 -20.74
C GLY A 323 -29.24 8.25 -19.40
N GLU A 324 -30.06 8.45 -18.38
CA GLU A 324 -29.62 8.61 -17.01
C GLU A 324 -28.95 7.32 -16.51
N PRO A 325 -27.80 7.43 -15.80
CA PRO A 325 -27.13 6.28 -15.23
C PRO A 325 -28.01 5.55 -14.22
N GLN A 326 -28.19 4.26 -14.43
CA GLN A 326 -29.05 3.42 -13.61
C GLN A 326 -28.30 2.90 -12.39
N TRP A 327 -29.01 2.84 -11.27
CA TRP A 327 -28.55 2.22 -10.04
C TRP A 327 -29.50 1.11 -9.61
N THR A 328 -28.92 -0.01 -9.20
CA THR A 328 -29.63 -1.08 -8.50
C THR A 328 -28.71 -1.58 -7.38
N ALA A 329 -29.23 -1.59 -6.17
CA ALA A 329 -28.47 -2.08 -5.03
C ALA A 329 -28.09 -3.56 -5.23
N PRO A 330 -26.87 -3.97 -4.88
CA PRO A 330 -26.48 -5.37 -4.95
C PRO A 330 -27.27 -6.20 -3.95
N ALA A 331 -27.37 -7.50 -4.19
CA ALA A 331 -27.87 -8.42 -3.17
C ALA A 331 -26.97 -8.36 -1.93
N ASN A 332 -27.60 -8.46 -0.74
CA ASN A 332 -26.86 -8.50 0.51
C ASN A 332 -26.03 -9.79 0.57
N THR A 333 -24.74 -9.68 0.29
CA THR A 333 -23.77 -10.77 0.41
C THR A 333 -22.76 -10.43 1.50
N VAL A 334 -22.56 -11.36 2.42
CA VAL A 334 -21.49 -11.23 3.41
C VAL A 334 -20.19 -11.57 2.72
N TRP A 335 -19.27 -10.61 2.70
CA TRP A 335 -17.91 -10.84 2.19
C TRP A 335 -17.18 -11.89 3.02
N ASN A 336 -16.55 -12.84 2.38
CA ASN A 336 -15.80 -13.90 3.04
C ASN A 336 -14.64 -14.37 2.15
N TYR A 337 -13.42 -14.13 2.58
CA TYR A 337 -12.22 -14.54 1.83
C TYR A 337 -12.15 -16.05 1.57
N THR A 338 -12.74 -16.87 2.44
CA THR A 338 -12.64 -18.33 2.33
C THR A 338 -13.34 -18.91 1.11
N ILE A 339 -14.26 -18.18 0.49
CA ILE A 339 -14.94 -18.65 -0.73
C ILE A 339 -14.00 -18.69 -1.95
N PHE A 340 -12.88 -17.98 -1.88
CA PHE A 340 -11.89 -17.90 -2.96
C PHE A 340 -10.81 -18.97 -2.85
N GLY A 341 -10.73 -19.70 -1.74
CA GLY A 341 -9.78 -20.77 -1.51
C GLY A 341 -10.15 -22.07 -2.18
N ASP A 342 -9.23 -23.01 -2.14
CA ASP A 342 -9.46 -24.41 -2.54
C ASP A 342 -9.63 -25.33 -1.33
N GLN A 343 -9.86 -26.62 -1.59
CA GLN A 343 -10.11 -27.65 -0.56
C GLN A 343 -8.83 -28.41 -0.14
N ARG A 344 -7.66 -27.95 -0.56
CA ARG A 344 -6.40 -28.61 -0.17
C ARG A 344 -6.15 -28.42 1.33
N ALA A 345 -5.39 -29.36 1.90
CA ALA A 345 -4.92 -29.20 3.27
C ALA A 345 -3.95 -28.02 3.38
N VAL A 346 -4.14 -27.22 4.39
CA VAL A 346 -3.20 -26.14 4.72
C VAL A 346 -1.89 -26.77 5.20
N GLN A 347 -0.76 -26.26 4.70
CA GLN A 347 0.55 -26.70 5.15
C GLN A 347 0.75 -26.39 6.63
N ALA A 348 1.34 -27.31 7.39
CA ALA A 348 1.68 -27.06 8.77
C ALA A 348 2.80 -25.98 8.84
N PRO A 349 2.70 -24.99 9.72
CA PRO A 349 3.76 -24.03 9.96
C PRO A 349 4.89 -24.65 10.79
N ASP A 350 6.11 -24.11 10.68
CA ASP A 350 7.20 -24.45 11.58
C ASP A 350 6.96 -23.86 12.98
N GLN A 351 6.32 -22.67 13.03
CA GLN A 351 5.98 -22.00 14.27
C GLN A 351 4.64 -21.26 14.14
N ARG A 352 3.88 -21.23 15.23
CA ARG A 352 2.64 -20.45 15.39
C ARG A 352 2.84 -19.35 16.41
N ILE A 353 2.46 -18.11 16.07
CA ILE A 353 2.64 -16.90 16.87
C ILE A 353 1.27 -16.25 17.07
N GLU A 354 0.92 -15.97 18.31
CA GLU A 354 -0.32 -15.27 18.67
C GLU A 354 -0.09 -13.76 18.70
N LEU A 355 -0.92 -13.02 17.97
CA LEU A 355 -0.94 -11.56 18.02
C LEU A 355 -2.32 -11.06 18.44
N LEU A 356 -2.36 -10.35 19.54
CA LEU A 356 -3.55 -9.77 20.12
C LEU A 356 -3.60 -8.27 19.87
N PHE A 357 -4.65 -7.79 19.24
CA PHE A 357 -4.87 -6.38 18.91
C PHE A 357 -5.91 -5.79 19.83
N GLU A 358 -5.55 -4.70 20.51
CA GLU A 358 -6.40 -4.05 21.51
C GLU A 358 -6.34 -2.53 21.35
N LYS A 359 -7.47 -1.88 21.62
CA LYS A 359 -7.63 -0.43 21.67
C LYS A 359 -7.50 0.05 23.13
N VAL A 360 -6.66 1.05 23.34
CA VAL A 360 -6.58 1.79 24.60
C VAL A 360 -7.14 3.18 24.36
N PRO A 361 -8.40 3.44 24.76
CA PRO A 361 -9.04 4.73 24.47
C PRO A 361 -8.47 5.85 25.32
N GLY A 362 -8.56 7.11 24.80
CA GLY A 362 -8.23 8.30 25.54
C GLY A 362 -6.73 8.50 25.82
N GLY A 363 -5.86 8.13 24.88
CA GLY A 363 -4.43 8.39 24.95
C GLY A 363 -4.08 9.88 24.91
N ARG A 364 -2.82 10.21 24.59
CA ARG A 364 -2.33 11.58 24.51
C ARG A 364 -3.14 12.40 23.51
N GLY A 365 -3.66 13.55 23.94
CA GLY A 365 -4.47 14.42 23.09
C GLY A 365 -5.87 13.92 22.76
N GLY A 366 -6.34 12.83 23.42
CA GLY A 366 -7.64 12.22 23.15
C GLY A 366 -7.64 11.16 22.07
N TYR A 367 -6.49 10.90 21.43
CA TYR A 367 -6.34 9.86 20.42
C TYR A 367 -6.40 8.46 21.05
N ASN A 368 -6.83 7.48 20.28
CA ASN A 368 -6.75 6.08 20.68
C ASN A 368 -5.31 5.58 20.53
N ARG A 369 -4.84 4.81 21.49
CA ARG A 369 -3.58 4.08 21.33
C ARG A 369 -3.88 2.63 20.97
N TRP A 370 -3.13 2.09 20.03
CA TRP A 370 -3.27 0.71 19.57
C TRP A 370 -2.12 -0.15 20.06
N THR A 371 -2.44 -1.37 20.49
CA THR A 371 -1.44 -2.29 21.01
C THR A 371 -1.45 -3.63 20.28
N ILE A 372 -0.27 -4.21 20.15
CA ILE A 372 -0.04 -5.59 19.74
C ILE A 372 0.56 -6.31 20.94
N ASN A 373 -0.15 -7.31 21.49
CA ASN A 373 0.24 -8.00 22.72
C ASN A 373 0.54 -7.03 23.89
N GLY A 374 -0.30 -6.01 24.05
CA GLY A 374 -0.19 -5.00 25.10
C GLY A 374 0.90 -3.94 24.90
N LYS A 375 1.62 -3.96 23.79
CA LYS A 375 2.68 -3.00 23.44
C LYS A 375 2.28 -2.18 22.22
N SER A 376 2.69 -0.92 22.18
CA SER A 376 2.59 -0.03 21.01
C SER A 376 3.97 0.30 20.46
N TRP A 377 4.05 0.71 19.21
CA TRP A 377 5.28 1.30 18.69
C TRP A 377 5.75 2.48 19.57
N PRO A 378 7.06 2.58 19.90
CA PRO A 378 8.19 1.79 19.37
C PRO A 378 8.58 0.54 20.17
N ASP A 379 7.81 0.12 21.17
CA ASP A 379 8.15 -1.06 22.01
C ASP A 379 7.96 -2.39 21.25
N THR A 380 7.42 -2.34 20.05
CA THR A 380 7.19 -3.46 19.11
C THR A 380 8.25 -3.59 18.02
N ARG A 381 9.42 -2.92 18.16
CA ARG A 381 10.55 -3.04 17.21
C ARG A 381 11.11 -4.45 17.04
N GLN A 382 10.83 -5.33 17.97
CA GLN A 382 11.15 -6.76 17.91
C GLN A 382 9.89 -7.55 18.25
N LEU A 383 8.83 -7.34 17.44
CA LEU A 383 7.55 -8.01 17.66
C LEU A 383 7.64 -9.50 17.37
N ILE A 384 8.28 -9.85 16.26
CA ILE A 384 8.48 -11.22 15.81
C ILE A 384 9.92 -11.38 15.36
N THR A 385 10.55 -12.48 15.77
CA THR A 385 11.88 -12.88 15.26
C THR A 385 11.73 -14.17 14.49
N THR A 386 12.25 -14.21 13.26
CA THR A 386 12.11 -15.32 12.32
C THR A 386 13.47 -15.89 11.90
N GLU A 387 13.46 -17.13 11.44
CA GLU A 387 14.58 -17.79 10.78
C GLU A 387 14.29 -17.90 9.28
N GLN A 388 15.28 -17.61 8.46
CA GLN A 388 15.13 -17.68 7.01
C GLN A 388 14.71 -19.09 6.54
N GLY A 389 13.74 -19.14 5.63
CA GLY A 389 13.21 -20.37 5.04
C GLY A 389 12.16 -21.08 5.89
N LYS A 390 11.81 -20.57 7.08
CA LYS A 390 10.75 -21.11 7.92
C LYS A 390 9.39 -20.52 7.57
N ARG A 391 8.34 -21.34 7.74
CA ARG A 391 6.95 -20.95 7.58
C ARG A 391 6.34 -20.59 8.93
N TYR A 392 5.86 -19.39 9.07
CA TYR A 392 5.23 -18.87 10.29
C TYR A 392 3.73 -18.71 10.09
N ARG A 393 2.96 -19.17 11.08
CA ARG A 393 1.54 -18.84 11.20
C ARG A 393 1.35 -17.73 12.21
N LEU A 394 0.77 -16.63 11.77
CA LEU A 394 0.29 -15.58 12.67
C LEU A 394 -1.19 -15.81 12.94
N ALA A 395 -1.51 -16.06 14.21
CA ALA A 395 -2.88 -16.16 14.69
C ALA A 395 -3.28 -14.80 15.25
N LEU A 396 -4.01 -14.05 14.44
CA LEU A 396 -4.41 -12.69 14.72
C LEU A 396 -5.75 -12.68 15.45
N THR A 397 -5.84 -11.95 16.56
CA THR A 397 -7.07 -11.77 17.32
C THR A 397 -7.34 -10.28 17.50
N ASN A 398 -8.44 -9.80 16.94
CA ASN A 398 -8.92 -8.43 17.13
C ASN A 398 -9.90 -8.40 18.32
N LYS A 399 -9.55 -7.72 19.39
CA LYS A 399 -10.43 -7.49 20.58
C LYS A 399 -11.04 -6.10 20.62
N SER A 400 -10.90 -5.33 19.56
CA SER A 400 -11.49 -4.00 19.46
C SER A 400 -12.84 -4.01 18.72
N GLY A 401 -13.58 -2.92 18.88
CA GLY A 401 -14.81 -2.65 18.13
C GLY A 401 -14.57 -2.07 16.73
N ASP A 402 -13.33 -2.06 16.25
CA ASP A 402 -12.93 -1.45 14.98
C ASP A 402 -12.41 -2.51 14.01
N ASN A 403 -12.46 -2.21 12.71
CA ASN A 403 -11.84 -3.06 11.69
C ASN A 403 -10.37 -2.72 11.56
N HIS A 404 -9.55 -3.70 11.21
CA HIS A 404 -8.12 -3.52 10.99
C HIS A 404 -7.67 -4.21 9.71
N PRO A 405 -7.42 -3.48 8.62
CA PRO A 405 -6.68 -4.02 7.49
C PRO A 405 -5.20 -4.18 7.90
N VAL A 406 -4.82 -5.42 8.22
CA VAL A 406 -3.45 -5.76 8.64
C VAL A 406 -2.61 -6.07 7.42
N HIS A 407 -1.55 -5.31 7.25
CA HIS A 407 -0.58 -5.45 6.15
C HIS A 407 0.77 -5.94 6.68
N LEU A 408 1.40 -6.82 5.90
CA LEU A 408 2.77 -7.28 6.11
C LEU A 408 3.63 -6.85 4.92
N HIS A 409 4.56 -5.95 5.17
CA HIS A 409 5.50 -5.47 4.16
C HIS A 409 6.36 -6.60 3.60
N ARG A 410 6.75 -6.49 2.33
CA ARG A 410 7.74 -7.31 1.65
C ARG A 410 7.40 -8.80 1.56
N HIS A 411 6.24 -9.21 2.05
CA HIS A 411 5.77 -10.60 2.03
C HIS A 411 4.33 -10.70 1.51
N THR A 412 4.07 -11.80 0.83
CA THR A 412 2.71 -12.27 0.58
C THR A 412 2.44 -13.42 1.55
N PHE A 413 1.29 -13.40 2.18
CA PHE A 413 0.86 -14.46 3.10
C PHE A 413 -0.34 -15.24 2.55
N GLU A 414 -0.46 -16.50 2.94
CA GLU A 414 -1.63 -17.33 2.68
C GLU A 414 -2.63 -17.15 3.81
N VAL A 415 -3.88 -16.81 3.48
CA VAL A 415 -4.98 -16.82 4.44
C VAL A 415 -5.36 -18.27 4.67
N THR A 416 -5.23 -18.76 5.92
CA THR A 416 -5.47 -20.17 6.25
C THR A 416 -6.75 -20.38 7.05
N LYS A 417 -7.24 -19.33 7.75
CA LYS A 417 -8.48 -19.41 8.52
C LYS A 417 -9.08 -18.01 8.74
N VAL A 418 -10.41 -17.92 8.65
CA VAL A 418 -11.17 -16.69 9.00
C VAL A 418 -12.32 -17.11 9.91
N GLY A 419 -12.29 -16.68 11.18
CA GLY A 419 -13.18 -17.18 12.22
C GLY A 419 -13.05 -18.70 12.35
N ASP A 420 -14.15 -19.42 12.19
CA ASP A 420 -14.16 -20.90 12.25
C ASP A 420 -13.93 -21.58 10.89
N LYS A 421 -13.84 -20.82 9.79
CA LYS A 421 -13.72 -21.35 8.44
C LYS A 421 -12.27 -21.41 7.99
N SER A 422 -11.79 -22.61 7.71
CA SER A 422 -10.49 -22.84 7.07
C SER A 422 -10.55 -22.57 5.57
N THR A 423 -9.41 -22.15 4.99
CA THR A 423 -9.24 -21.97 3.55
C THR A 423 -7.79 -22.23 3.17
N ALA A 424 -7.50 -22.40 1.89
CA ALA A 424 -6.13 -22.56 1.39
C ALA A 424 -5.95 -21.84 0.04
N GLY A 425 -4.73 -21.44 -0.22
CA GLY A 425 -4.31 -20.86 -1.50
C GLY A 425 -4.73 -19.41 -1.73
N VAL A 426 -5.45 -18.78 -0.82
CA VAL A 426 -5.78 -17.34 -0.92
C VAL A 426 -4.57 -16.54 -0.48
N MET A 427 -3.83 -16.01 -1.45
CA MET A 427 -2.62 -15.22 -1.22
C MET A 427 -2.97 -13.74 -1.18
N LYS A 428 -2.51 -13.03 -0.13
CA LYS A 428 -2.74 -11.60 0.09
C LYS A 428 -1.52 -10.96 0.73
N ASP A 429 -1.47 -9.64 0.74
CA ASP A 429 -0.52 -8.87 1.52
C ASP A 429 -1.22 -8.00 2.59
N THR A 430 -2.53 -7.83 2.47
CA THR A 430 -3.37 -7.08 3.40
C THR A 430 -4.63 -7.88 3.72
N ILE A 431 -5.01 -8.02 4.98
CA ILE A 431 -6.21 -8.76 5.39
C ILE A 431 -7.05 -7.93 6.36
N ASN A 432 -8.31 -7.71 6.03
CA ASN A 432 -9.21 -7.02 6.94
C ASN A 432 -9.65 -7.95 8.08
N MET A 433 -9.30 -7.57 9.28
CA MET A 433 -9.87 -8.15 10.49
C MET A 433 -11.09 -7.35 10.90
N THR A 434 -12.25 -7.99 10.85
CA THR A 434 -13.48 -7.37 11.36
C THR A 434 -13.42 -7.26 12.89
N ARG A 435 -14.27 -6.40 13.44
CA ARG A 435 -14.40 -6.25 14.89
C ARG A 435 -14.60 -7.60 15.59
N PHE A 436 -13.91 -7.81 16.70
CA PHE A 436 -14.00 -9.01 17.55
C PHE A 436 -13.83 -10.34 16.79
N SER A 437 -12.92 -10.39 15.81
CA SER A 437 -12.69 -11.56 14.97
C SER A 437 -11.29 -12.16 15.14
N THR A 438 -11.13 -13.35 14.56
CA THR A 438 -9.84 -14.04 14.45
C THR A 438 -9.53 -14.39 13.02
N VAL A 439 -8.26 -14.29 12.63
CA VAL A 439 -7.74 -14.68 11.31
C VAL A 439 -6.41 -15.39 11.51
N GLU A 440 -6.15 -16.44 10.74
CA GLU A 440 -4.83 -17.04 10.66
C GLU A 440 -4.25 -16.83 9.27
N ILE A 441 -3.01 -16.35 9.23
CA ILE A 441 -2.24 -16.16 8.00
C ILE A 441 -0.89 -16.85 8.13
N ASP A 442 -0.41 -17.41 7.02
CA ASP A 442 0.89 -18.04 6.95
C ASP A 442 1.79 -17.30 5.98
N PHE A 443 3.02 -17.00 6.36
CA PHE A 443 4.03 -16.46 5.46
C PHE A 443 5.32 -17.29 5.53
N LEU A 444 6.06 -17.26 4.42
CA LEU A 444 7.41 -17.81 4.36
C LEU A 444 8.41 -16.70 4.65
N ALA A 445 9.30 -16.90 5.60
CA ALA A 445 10.36 -15.94 5.92
C ALA A 445 11.51 -16.11 4.90
N ASP A 446 11.34 -15.60 3.67
CA ASP A 446 12.27 -15.79 2.56
C ASP A 446 12.90 -14.48 2.04
N ASP A 447 12.52 -13.34 2.61
CA ASP A 447 13.08 -12.02 2.25
C ASP A 447 13.75 -11.35 3.46
N PRO A 448 15.05 -11.65 3.75
CA PRO A 448 15.76 -11.18 4.92
C PRO A 448 15.79 -9.65 5.06
N GLY A 449 15.80 -9.19 6.30
CA GLY A 449 15.72 -7.79 6.71
C GLY A 449 14.41 -7.50 7.45
N PRO A 450 14.32 -6.37 8.17
CA PRO A 450 13.11 -6.01 8.87
C PRO A 450 11.94 -5.81 7.90
N SER A 451 10.76 -6.29 8.30
CA SER A 451 9.50 -6.10 7.59
C SER A 451 8.45 -5.57 8.55
N LEU A 452 7.77 -4.50 8.17
CA LEU A 452 6.75 -3.87 8.99
C LEU A 452 5.44 -4.68 8.91
N LEU A 453 4.85 -4.94 10.06
CA LEU A 453 3.47 -5.41 10.20
C LEU A 453 2.67 -4.31 10.86
N HIS A 454 1.62 -3.82 10.21
CA HIS A 454 0.84 -2.70 10.73
C HIS A 454 -0.62 -2.75 10.30
N CYS A 455 -1.47 -2.00 10.98
CA CYS A 455 -2.82 -1.69 10.50
C CYS A 455 -2.73 -0.62 9.41
N HIS A 456 -3.43 -0.80 8.30
CA HIS A 456 -3.41 0.15 7.19
C HIS A 456 -4.43 1.30 7.35
N HIS A 457 -5.13 1.40 8.49
CA HIS A 457 -5.76 2.65 8.90
C HIS A 457 -4.66 3.61 9.35
N GLN A 458 -4.55 4.78 8.69
CA GLN A 458 -3.48 5.73 8.92
C GLN A 458 -3.41 6.19 10.38
N ASP A 459 -4.55 6.52 10.98
CA ASP A 459 -4.65 6.91 12.39
C ASP A 459 -4.27 5.80 13.36
N HIS A 460 -4.61 4.54 13.06
CA HIS A 460 -4.21 3.40 13.88
C HIS A 460 -2.70 3.17 13.82
N GLN A 461 -2.12 3.27 12.63
CA GLN A 461 -0.68 3.17 12.43
C GLN A 461 0.05 4.26 13.21
N ASP A 462 -0.38 5.52 13.04
CA ASP A 462 0.23 6.69 13.68
C ASP A 462 0.17 6.60 15.21
N GLU A 463 -0.87 5.97 15.75
CA GLU A 463 -1.10 5.78 17.18
C GLU A 463 -0.62 4.41 17.69
N GLY A 464 0.33 3.79 16.98
CA GLY A 464 1.17 2.71 17.48
C GLY A 464 0.81 1.29 17.04
N PHE A 465 -0.16 1.10 16.13
CA PHE A 465 -0.52 -0.22 15.62
C PHE A 465 0.47 -0.70 14.56
N MET A 466 1.72 -0.90 14.94
CA MET A 466 2.76 -1.45 14.08
C MET A 466 3.82 -2.19 14.89
N GLY A 467 4.56 -3.06 14.22
CA GLY A 467 5.68 -3.81 14.79
C GLY A 467 6.55 -4.46 13.71
N LEU A 468 7.78 -4.79 14.04
CA LEU A 468 8.71 -5.37 13.08
C LEU A 468 8.77 -6.89 13.21
N VAL A 469 8.75 -7.54 12.06
CA VAL A 469 9.23 -8.90 11.84
C VAL A 469 10.71 -8.79 11.48
N THR A 470 11.58 -9.42 12.27
CA THR A 470 13.03 -9.37 12.12
C THR A 470 13.59 -10.78 11.89
N TYR A 471 14.81 -10.87 11.41
CA TYR A 471 15.49 -12.13 11.16
C TYR A 471 16.63 -12.33 12.15
N LEU A 472 16.86 -13.60 12.54
CA LEU A 472 18.02 -14.02 13.33
C LEU A 472 19.32 -13.89 12.54
#